data_de546ca30b02e42d5e1bf13d792a242e
#
_entry.id   de546ca30b02e42d5e1bf13d792a242e
#
_cell.length_a   1.000
_cell.length_b   1.000
_cell.length_c   1.000
_cell.angle_alpha   90.00
_cell.angle_beta   90.00
_cell.angle_gamma   90.00
#
_symmetry.space_group_name_H-M   'P 1'
#
loop_
_entity.id
_entity.type
_entity.pdbx_description
1 polymer ?
#
loop_
_entity_poly.entity_id
_entity_poly.type
_entity_poly.pdbx_seq_one_letter_code
_entity_poly.pdbx_strand_id
1 'polypeptide(L)'
;MTLSTTRQAPAPQILDRCRELVRPALVESVRRLHPWHAETAAFSLGWSGVDGAPVPGSQGKGVRQALAVLGSEAAGGSGRDGVTGAVAVELVHTFSLIHDDIMDGDETRRRRPTVWKAYGTGPAVLAGDALFALAVRTLTEVPGATGAAAVRRLSAALGDLVHGQAQDLLFESRPWTGPDAVLPHEYRAMATEKTGSLLGCAAALGAVLAGAPAATADALDRAGRHLGVAFQAVDDLLGIWGDPQVTGKPVHSDLRRLKKTFPVLAVLACGHPAARRLEALLTGADTGDDPLDEAGLRRAAELVDEAGGRRATVTEAREHLRAARACLDGVELHEGARGDLLTLIPFLVDRTG
;
A
#
# COMPACT_ATOMS: atom_id res chain seq x y z
N MET A 1 -31.45 18.79 25.76
CA MET A 1 -30.23 18.83 24.92
C MET A 1 -30.24 17.60 24.03
N THR A 2 -30.69 17.75 22.79
CA THR A 2 -30.71 16.68 21.79
C THR A 2 -29.28 16.48 21.32
N LEU A 3 -28.68 15.36 21.68
CA LEU A 3 -27.40 14.90 21.06
C LEU A 3 -27.68 14.68 19.57
N SER A 4 -27.24 15.64 18.75
CA SER A 4 -27.18 15.49 17.30
C SER A 4 -26.15 14.40 17.03
N THR A 5 -26.57 13.17 16.81
CA THR A 5 -25.74 12.10 16.24
C THR A 5 -25.38 12.54 14.82
N THR A 6 -24.25 13.19 14.68
CA THR A 6 -23.67 13.53 13.37
C THR A 6 -23.43 12.21 12.65
N ARG A 7 -24.28 11.92 11.66
CA ARG A 7 -24.18 10.68 10.85
C ARG A 7 -22.83 10.69 10.17
N GLN A 8 -21.99 9.74 10.52
CA GLN A 8 -20.64 9.60 9.99
C GLN A 8 -20.69 9.43 8.46
N ALA A 9 -19.84 10.16 7.75
CA ALA A 9 -19.78 10.08 6.28
C ALA A 9 -19.31 8.68 5.85
N PRO A 10 -19.86 8.09 4.78
CA PRO A 10 -19.38 6.83 4.25
C PRO A 10 -17.96 6.97 3.69
N ALA A 11 -17.15 5.91 3.76
CA ALA A 11 -15.74 5.90 3.37
C ALA A 11 -15.44 6.51 1.99
N PRO A 12 -16.22 6.25 0.91
CA PRO A 12 -16.00 6.90 -0.38
C PRO A 12 -16.07 8.43 -0.31
N GLN A 13 -17.02 8.99 0.43
CA GLN A 13 -17.15 10.46 0.59
C GLN A 13 -15.96 11.05 1.38
N ILE A 14 -15.47 10.33 2.39
CA ILE A 14 -14.26 10.73 3.14
C ILE A 14 -13.06 10.79 2.21
N LEU A 15 -12.86 9.74 1.39
CA LEU A 15 -11.76 9.67 0.42
C LEU A 15 -11.84 10.78 -0.62
N ASP A 16 -13.05 11.05 -1.16
CA ASP A 16 -13.26 12.09 -2.17
C ASP A 16 -12.98 13.48 -1.58
N ARG A 17 -13.49 13.80 -0.39
CA ARG A 17 -13.21 15.04 0.34
C ARG A 17 -11.70 15.27 0.49
N CYS A 18 -10.97 14.25 0.96
CA CYS A 18 -9.53 14.36 1.16
C CYS A 18 -8.79 14.53 -0.17
N ARG A 19 -9.21 13.82 -1.22
CA ARG A 19 -8.61 13.93 -2.56
C ARG A 19 -8.82 15.33 -3.14
N GLU A 20 -10.01 15.88 -3.05
CA GLU A 20 -10.32 17.23 -3.53
C GLU A 20 -9.47 18.29 -2.83
N LEU A 21 -9.24 18.13 -1.52
CA LEU A 21 -8.40 19.02 -0.74
C LEU A 21 -6.92 18.96 -1.18
N VAL A 22 -6.40 17.77 -1.47
CA VAL A 22 -4.98 17.55 -1.79
C VAL A 22 -4.64 17.84 -3.25
N ARG A 23 -5.58 17.57 -4.17
CA ARG A 23 -5.35 17.62 -5.61
C ARG A 23 -4.71 18.93 -6.13
N PRO A 24 -5.14 20.12 -5.74
CA PRO A 24 -4.55 21.38 -6.24
C PRO A 24 -3.05 21.47 -5.90
N ALA A 25 -2.66 21.12 -4.67
CA ALA A 25 -1.28 21.17 -4.23
C ALA A 25 -0.43 20.08 -4.92
N LEU A 26 -0.98 18.88 -5.14
CA LEU A 26 -0.29 17.80 -5.84
C LEU A 26 -0.04 18.17 -7.32
N VAL A 27 -1.04 18.75 -8.00
CA VAL A 27 -0.89 19.23 -9.39
C VAL A 27 0.17 20.30 -9.47
N GLU A 28 0.15 21.28 -8.55
CA GLU A 28 1.14 22.35 -8.54
C GLU A 28 2.56 21.81 -8.25
N SER A 29 2.69 20.84 -7.35
CA SER A 29 3.98 20.20 -7.07
C SER A 29 4.55 19.49 -8.31
N VAL A 30 3.71 18.72 -9.03
CA VAL A 30 4.15 18.03 -10.27
C VAL A 30 4.55 19.02 -11.36
N ARG A 31 3.86 20.16 -11.49
CA ARG A 31 4.22 21.23 -12.44
C ARG A 31 5.60 21.84 -12.21
N ARG A 32 6.16 21.72 -11.00
CA ARG A 32 7.52 22.20 -10.65
C ARG A 32 8.64 21.28 -11.16
N LEU A 33 8.30 20.09 -11.65
CA LEU A 33 9.24 19.19 -12.31
C LEU A 33 9.62 19.71 -13.70
N HIS A 34 10.73 19.21 -14.22
CA HIS A 34 11.04 19.39 -15.64
C HIS A 34 9.85 18.87 -16.50
N PRO A 35 9.46 19.56 -17.59
CA PRO A 35 8.26 19.19 -18.37
C PRO A 35 8.13 17.71 -18.71
N TRP A 36 9.23 17.08 -19.08
CA TRP A 36 9.28 15.65 -19.39
C TRP A 36 8.97 14.75 -18.19
N HIS A 37 9.50 15.08 -16.98
CA HIS A 37 9.16 14.35 -15.76
C HIS A 37 7.73 14.65 -15.30
N ALA A 38 7.24 15.87 -15.52
CA ALA A 38 5.85 16.22 -15.21
C ALA A 38 4.86 15.42 -16.08
N GLU A 39 5.17 15.18 -17.35
CA GLU A 39 4.38 14.36 -18.26
C GLU A 39 4.32 12.90 -17.77
N THR A 40 5.46 12.27 -17.51
CA THR A 40 5.53 10.88 -17.03
C THR A 40 4.88 10.71 -15.65
N ALA A 41 5.02 11.70 -14.77
CA ALA A 41 4.33 11.74 -13.48
C ALA A 41 2.80 11.85 -13.64
N ALA A 42 2.32 12.74 -14.51
CA ALA A 42 0.90 12.90 -14.81
C ALA A 42 0.30 11.63 -15.40
N PHE A 43 1.04 10.95 -16.28
CA PHE A 43 0.65 9.65 -16.81
C PHE A 43 0.54 8.59 -15.69
N SER A 44 1.53 8.47 -14.82
CA SER A 44 1.53 7.52 -13.70
C SER A 44 0.40 7.80 -12.70
N LEU A 45 0.13 9.07 -12.40
CA LEU A 45 -0.97 9.52 -11.54
C LEU A 45 -2.35 9.32 -12.19
N GLY A 46 -2.41 8.90 -13.45
CA GLY A 46 -3.66 8.67 -14.18
C GLY A 46 -4.38 9.94 -14.62
N TRP A 47 -3.65 11.06 -14.76
CA TRP A 47 -4.23 12.33 -15.21
C TRP A 47 -4.22 12.48 -16.72
N SER A 48 -3.27 11.84 -17.42
CA SER A 48 -3.13 11.92 -18.87
C SER A 48 -2.85 10.56 -19.51
N GLY A 49 -3.09 10.46 -20.82
CA GLY A 49 -2.59 9.41 -21.69
C GLY A 49 -1.12 9.65 -22.08
N VAL A 50 -0.57 8.74 -22.91
CA VAL A 50 0.79 8.87 -23.48
C VAL A 50 0.89 10.10 -24.41
N ASP A 51 -0.24 10.48 -25.01
CA ASP A 51 -0.39 11.66 -25.86
C ASP A 51 -0.60 12.97 -25.08
N GLY A 52 -0.55 12.92 -23.74
CA GLY A 52 -0.83 14.05 -22.88
C GLY A 52 -2.31 14.39 -22.74
N ALA A 53 -3.22 13.71 -23.46
CA ALA A 53 -4.66 13.96 -23.36
C ALA A 53 -5.19 13.58 -21.96
N PRO A 54 -6.09 14.39 -21.36
CA PRO A 54 -6.68 14.07 -20.08
C PRO A 54 -7.45 12.75 -20.09
N VAL A 55 -7.23 11.89 -19.07
CA VAL A 55 -7.93 10.61 -18.94
C VAL A 55 -8.84 10.66 -17.72
N PRO A 56 -10.17 10.51 -17.87
CA PRO A 56 -11.07 10.46 -16.73
C PRO A 56 -10.99 9.12 -15.98
N GLY A 57 -11.07 9.16 -14.65
CA GLY A 57 -11.40 7.98 -13.83
C GLY A 57 -10.28 6.97 -13.53
N SER A 58 -9.01 7.24 -13.91
CA SER A 58 -7.90 6.30 -13.74
C SER A 58 -7.13 6.42 -12.41
N GLN A 59 -7.59 7.26 -11.51
CA GLN A 59 -6.87 7.56 -10.26
C GLN A 59 -7.07 6.47 -9.19
N GLY A 60 -6.06 6.29 -8.31
CA GLY A 60 -6.16 5.44 -7.15
C GLY A 60 -7.19 5.93 -6.12
N LYS A 61 -7.47 5.12 -5.11
CA LYS A 61 -8.44 5.46 -4.04
C LYS A 61 -8.02 6.66 -3.16
N GLY A 62 -6.75 7.10 -3.22
CA GLY A 62 -6.25 8.23 -2.44
C GLY A 62 -6.13 7.94 -0.93
N VAL A 63 -5.94 6.69 -0.55
CA VAL A 63 -5.90 6.26 0.85
C VAL A 63 -4.81 6.98 1.64
N ARG A 64 -3.60 7.07 1.09
CA ARG A 64 -2.46 7.71 1.77
C ARG A 64 -2.68 9.20 1.93
N GLN A 65 -3.26 9.84 0.92
CA GLN A 65 -3.68 11.25 1.00
C GLN A 65 -4.70 11.43 2.13
N ALA A 66 -5.72 10.57 2.19
CA ALA A 66 -6.74 10.64 3.22
C ALA A 66 -6.16 10.42 4.63
N LEU A 67 -5.24 9.46 4.80
CA LEU A 67 -4.58 9.24 6.09
C LEU A 67 -3.79 10.46 6.57
N ALA A 68 -3.11 11.19 5.68
CA ALA A 68 -2.39 12.40 6.04
C ALA A 68 -3.34 13.54 6.42
N VAL A 69 -4.42 13.74 5.68
CA VAL A 69 -5.45 14.75 6.00
C VAL A 69 -6.13 14.42 7.32
N LEU A 70 -6.60 13.18 7.49
CA LEU A 70 -7.28 12.74 8.71
C LEU A 70 -6.34 12.68 9.92
N GLY A 71 -5.05 12.35 9.72
CA GLY A 71 -4.04 12.40 10.78
C GLY A 71 -3.87 13.79 11.35
N SER A 72 -3.91 14.82 10.48
CA SER A 72 -3.90 16.22 10.91
C SER A 72 -5.19 16.60 11.66
N GLU A 73 -6.35 16.27 11.09
CA GLU A 73 -7.65 16.54 11.72
C GLU A 73 -7.80 15.81 13.05
N ALA A 74 -7.36 14.55 13.13
CA ALA A 74 -7.39 13.74 14.37
C ALA A 74 -6.49 14.32 15.47
N ALA A 75 -5.40 14.96 15.08
CA ALA A 75 -4.47 15.63 15.98
C ALA A 75 -4.94 17.04 16.41
N GLY A 76 -6.14 17.47 16.02
CA GLY A 76 -6.72 18.77 16.36
C GLY A 76 -6.35 19.91 15.40
N GLY A 77 -5.61 19.62 14.33
CA GLY A 77 -5.36 20.56 13.24
C GLY A 77 -6.49 20.61 12.22
N SER A 78 -6.28 21.35 11.15
CA SER A 78 -7.18 21.36 9.99
C SER A 78 -6.69 20.35 8.94
N GLY A 79 -7.59 19.88 8.08
CA GLY A 79 -7.19 19.02 6.95
C GLY A 79 -6.16 19.68 6.02
N ARG A 80 -6.13 21.02 5.97
CA ARG A 80 -5.16 21.79 5.18
C ARG A 80 -3.73 21.65 5.70
N ASP A 81 -3.55 21.51 7.00
CA ASP A 81 -2.22 21.33 7.61
C ASP A 81 -1.61 19.98 7.17
N GLY A 82 -2.45 18.96 6.91
CA GLY A 82 -2.04 17.66 6.40
C GLY A 82 -1.69 17.60 4.91
N VAL A 83 -2.06 18.64 4.12
CA VAL A 83 -1.93 18.62 2.64
C VAL A 83 -0.49 18.40 2.18
N THR A 84 0.48 19.10 2.78
CA THR A 84 1.91 18.95 2.41
C THR A 84 2.40 17.52 2.63
N GLY A 85 2.01 16.89 3.76
CA GLY A 85 2.29 15.48 4.03
C GLY A 85 1.61 14.54 3.04
N ALA A 86 0.34 14.83 2.71
CA ALA A 86 -0.42 14.07 1.72
C ALA A 86 0.23 14.09 0.33
N VAL A 87 0.71 15.26 -0.11
CA VAL A 87 1.47 15.42 -1.37
C VAL A 87 2.75 14.59 -1.32
N ALA A 88 3.56 14.73 -0.26
CA ALA A 88 4.83 14.02 -0.14
C ALA A 88 4.64 12.50 -0.19
N VAL A 89 3.68 11.94 0.56
CA VAL A 89 3.45 10.48 0.55
C VAL A 89 2.85 9.97 -0.76
N GLU A 90 2.04 10.77 -1.47
CA GLU A 90 1.53 10.37 -2.78
C GLU A 90 2.63 10.37 -3.85
N LEU A 91 3.56 11.31 -3.80
CA LEU A 91 4.74 11.32 -4.66
C LEU A 91 5.62 10.09 -4.42
N VAL A 92 5.89 9.75 -3.14
CA VAL A 92 6.63 8.53 -2.78
C VAL A 92 5.88 7.28 -3.23
N HIS A 93 4.58 7.22 -3.02
CA HIS A 93 3.78 6.08 -3.49
C HIS A 93 3.84 5.91 -5.00
N THR A 94 3.75 7.01 -5.74
CA THR A 94 3.83 6.97 -7.20
C THR A 94 5.23 6.54 -7.67
N PHE A 95 6.28 7.06 -7.05
CA PHE A 95 7.66 6.61 -7.25
C PHE A 95 7.79 5.09 -7.05
N SER A 96 7.32 4.57 -5.89
CA SER A 96 7.45 3.14 -5.58
C SER A 96 6.71 2.27 -6.60
N LEU A 97 5.51 2.66 -7.03
CA LEU A 97 4.77 1.93 -8.05
C LEU A 97 5.48 1.88 -9.41
N ILE A 98 6.12 2.99 -9.82
CA ILE A 98 6.88 3.04 -11.09
C ILE A 98 8.07 2.07 -11.04
N HIS A 99 8.80 2.05 -9.92
CA HIS A 99 9.96 1.17 -9.76
C HIS A 99 9.55 -0.29 -9.55
N ASP A 100 8.47 -0.56 -8.79
CA ASP A 100 7.91 -1.91 -8.63
C ASP A 100 7.51 -2.50 -10.00
N ASP A 101 6.84 -1.72 -10.87
CA ASP A 101 6.45 -2.17 -12.21
C ASP A 101 7.65 -2.59 -13.05
N ILE A 102 8.82 -1.93 -12.88
CA ILE A 102 10.06 -2.30 -13.58
C ILE A 102 10.62 -3.60 -12.99
N MET A 103 10.71 -3.71 -11.67
CA MET A 103 11.27 -4.87 -10.96
C MET A 103 10.43 -6.13 -11.19
N ASP A 104 9.11 -5.99 -11.16
CA ASP A 104 8.15 -7.09 -11.36
C ASP A 104 7.95 -7.43 -12.85
N GLY A 105 8.44 -6.60 -13.80
CA GLY A 105 8.17 -6.73 -15.23
C GLY A 105 6.69 -6.53 -15.60
N ASP A 106 5.94 -5.80 -14.78
CA ASP A 106 4.50 -5.55 -14.98
C ASP A 106 4.28 -4.59 -16.16
N GLU A 107 3.74 -5.09 -17.26
CA GLU A 107 3.46 -4.26 -18.45
C GLU A 107 2.19 -3.40 -18.31
N THR A 108 1.28 -3.79 -17.41
CA THR A 108 0.01 -3.10 -17.20
C THR A 108 -0.31 -2.91 -15.73
N ARG A 109 -0.86 -1.74 -15.38
CA ARG A 109 -1.41 -1.39 -14.09
C ARG A 109 -2.75 -0.70 -14.24
N ARG A 110 -3.79 -1.17 -13.54
CA ARG A 110 -5.16 -0.62 -13.64
C ARG A 110 -5.65 -0.55 -15.10
N ARG A 111 -5.38 -1.59 -15.88
CA ARG A 111 -5.76 -1.72 -17.32
C ARG A 111 -5.09 -0.67 -18.22
N ARG A 112 -3.99 -0.05 -17.80
CA ARG A 112 -3.20 0.88 -18.58
C ARG A 112 -1.76 0.39 -18.67
N PRO A 113 -1.00 0.73 -19.72
CA PRO A 113 0.42 0.49 -19.76
C PRO A 113 1.11 1.10 -18.54
N THR A 114 2.13 0.44 -18.01
CA THR A 114 3.03 1.00 -16.99
C THR A 114 3.94 2.06 -17.60
N VAL A 115 4.59 2.88 -16.76
CA VAL A 115 5.47 3.96 -17.27
C VAL A 115 6.62 3.38 -18.10
N TRP A 116 7.25 2.30 -17.62
CA TRP A 116 8.36 1.68 -18.37
C TRP A 116 7.91 1.06 -19.70
N LYS A 117 6.69 0.55 -19.77
CA LYS A 117 6.13 0.00 -21.01
C LYS A 117 5.78 1.10 -22.01
N ALA A 118 5.30 2.25 -21.53
CA ALA A 118 4.88 3.39 -22.37
C ALA A 118 6.04 4.26 -22.83
N TYR A 119 7.02 4.51 -21.95
CA TYR A 119 8.11 5.48 -22.18
C TYR A 119 9.52 4.84 -22.20
N GLY A 120 9.63 3.56 -21.82
CA GLY A 120 10.92 2.86 -21.68
C GLY A 120 11.45 2.87 -20.23
N THR A 121 12.36 1.95 -19.92
CA THR A 121 12.92 1.74 -18.57
C THR A 121 13.69 2.96 -18.07
N GLY A 122 14.56 3.57 -18.86
CA GLY A 122 15.34 4.74 -18.45
C GLY A 122 14.46 5.92 -18.03
N PRO A 123 13.47 6.36 -18.84
CA PRO A 123 12.49 7.36 -18.46
C PRO A 123 11.71 7.02 -17.18
N ALA A 124 11.32 5.75 -16.99
CA ALA A 124 10.59 5.32 -15.82
C ALA A 124 11.43 5.42 -14.53
N VAL A 125 12.70 5.00 -14.57
CA VAL A 125 13.64 5.16 -13.44
C VAL A 125 13.77 6.64 -13.07
N LEU A 126 14.08 7.50 -14.05
CA LEU A 126 14.25 8.93 -13.81
C LEU A 126 12.96 9.63 -13.33
N ALA A 127 11.78 9.17 -13.80
CA ALA A 127 10.50 9.69 -13.31
C ALA A 127 10.30 9.34 -11.83
N GLY A 128 10.61 8.11 -11.42
CA GLY A 128 10.57 7.70 -10.01
C GLY A 128 11.51 8.56 -9.16
N ASP A 129 12.78 8.70 -9.57
CA ASP A 129 13.78 9.50 -8.86
C ASP A 129 13.37 10.97 -8.72
N ALA A 130 12.79 11.55 -9.77
CA ALA A 130 12.29 12.93 -9.75
C ALA A 130 11.12 13.11 -8.77
N LEU A 131 10.21 12.14 -8.70
CA LEU A 131 9.10 12.15 -7.73
C LEU A 131 9.60 11.99 -6.30
N PHE A 132 10.57 11.11 -6.07
CA PHE A 132 11.21 10.94 -4.76
C PHE A 132 11.89 12.24 -4.30
N ALA A 133 12.70 12.85 -5.15
CA ALA A 133 13.37 14.12 -4.86
C ALA A 133 12.35 15.25 -4.58
N LEU A 134 11.26 15.31 -5.35
CA LEU A 134 10.18 16.29 -5.15
C LEU A 134 9.47 16.07 -3.81
N ALA A 135 9.23 14.83 -3.39
CA ALA A 135 8.61 14.51 -2.11
C ALA A 135 9.43 15.04 -0.92
N VAL A 136 10.74 14.79 -0.94
CA VAL A 136 11.67 15.31 0.08
C VAL A 136 11.67 16.85 0.06
N ARG A 137 11.82 17.47 -1.12
CA ARG A 137 11.79 18.91 -1.29
C ARG A 137 10.51 19.54 -0.73
N THR A 138 9.35 18.94 -0.99
CA THR A 138 8.05 19.43 -0.50
C THR A 138 8.03 19.56 1.02
N LEU A 139 8.62 18.62 1.76
CA LEU A 139 8.70 18.69 3.23
C LEU A 139 9.80 19.63 3.73
N THR A 140 10.90 19.84 2.99
CA THR A 140 11.95 20.79 3.38
C THR A 140 11.50 22.24 3.28
N GLU A 141 10.44 22.52 2.53
CA GLU A 141 9.84 23.85 2.42
C GLU A 141 8.96 24.20 3.65
N VAL A 142 8.63 23.22 4.50
CA VAL A 142 7.95 23.48 5.79
C VAL A 142 8.96 24.07 6.78
N PRO A 143 8.71 25.28 7.32
CA PRO A 143 9.69 25.95 8.16
C PRO A 143 9.86 25.30 9.54
N GLY A 144 11.03 25.50 10.14
CA GLY A 144 11.31 25.24 11.54
C GLY A 144 11.43 23.75 11.90
N ALA A 145 11.21 23.45 13.18
CA ALA A 145 11.36 22.11 13.74
C ALA A 145 10.34 21.09 13.16
N THR A 146 9.17 21.56 12.79
CA THR A 146 8.10 20.77 12.19
C THR A 146 8.54 20.17 10.85
N GLY A 147 9.12 20.99 9.95
CA GLY A 147 9.65 20.52 8.67
C GLY A 147 10.77 19.50 8.86
N ALA A 148 11.71 19.77 9.77
CA ALA A 148 12.78 18.83 10.10
C ALA A 148 12.23 17.49 10.66
N ALA A 149 11.19 17.52 11.48
CA ALA A 149 10.55 16.32 12.00
C ALA A 149 9.80 15.54 10.89
N ALA A 150 9.11 16.23 9.99
CA ALA A 150 8.43 15.66 8.85
C ALA A 150 9.41 14.94 7.89
N VAL A 151 10.52 15.60 7.56
CA VAL A 151 11.58 15.01 6.71
C VAL A 151 12.18 13.77 7.36
N ARG A 152 12.48 13.79 8.66
CA ARG A 152 12.99 12.60 9.37
C ARG A 152 12.01 11.44 9.31
N ARG A 153 10.70 11.67 9.50
CA ARG A 153 9.69 10.60 9.40
C ARG A 153 9.58 10.03 8.00
N LEU A 154 9.57 10.89 6.98
CA LEU A 154 9.55 10.42 5.60
C LEU A 154 10.80 9.62 5.28
N SER A 155 11.98 10.08 5.69
CA SER A 155 13.26 9.38 5.45
C SER A 155 13.29 8.00 6.12
N ALA A 156 12.80 7.87 7.36
CA ALA A 156 12.69 6.59 8.03
C ALA A 156 11.74 5.64 7.30
N ALA A 157 10.55 6.11 6.93
CA ALA A 157 9.57 5.32 6.19
C ALA A 157 10.06 4.89 4.80
N LEU A 158 10.87 5.72 4.15
CA LEU A 158 11.52 5.37 2.88
C LEU A 158 12.57 4.26 3.07
N GLY A 159 13.36 4.33 4.13
CA GLY A 159 14.29 3.27 4.48
C GLY A 159 13.58 1.94 4.69
N ASP A 160 12.51 1.95 5.49
CA ASP A 160 11.66 0.76 5.72
C ASP A 160 11.05 0.24 4.41
N LEU A 161 10.48 1.13 3.58
CA LEU A 161 9.86 0.76 2.29
C LEU A 161 10.85 0.07 1.36
N VAL A 162 12.05 0.64 1.21
CA VAL A 162 13.10 0.06 0.36
C VAL A 162 13.59 -1.28 0.92
N HIS A 163 13.75 -1.38 2.26
CA HIS A 163 14.12 -2.63 2.91
C HIS A 163 13.04 -3.70 2.71
N GLY A 164 11.77 -3.36 2.92
CA GLY A 164 10.65 -4.29 2.69
C GLY A 164 10.54 -4.73 1.23
N GLN A 165 10.81 -3.84 0.25
CA GLN A 165 10.85 -4.21 -1.17
C GLN A 165 12.03 -5.15 -1.48
N ALA A 166 13.20 -4.90 -0.88
CA ALA A 166 14.34 -5.80 -1.03
C ALA A 166 14.06 -7.19 -0.45
N GLN A 167 13.38 -7.27 0.71
CA GLN A 167 12.96 -8.54 1.31
C GLN A 167 11.98 -9.28 0.40
N ASP A 168 11.00 -8.59 -0.19
CA ASP A 168 10.03 -9.19 -1.11
C ASP A 168 10.72 -9.86 -2.30
N LEU A 169 11.68 -9.15 -2.93
CA LEU A 169 12.49 -9.70 -4.02
C LEU A 169 13.37 -10.89 -3.56
N LEU A 170 14.00 -10.79 -2.39
CA LEU A 170 14.81 -11.87 -1.85
C LEU A 170 13.99 -13.12 -1.54
N PHE A 171 12.73 -12.97 -1.13
CA PHE A 171 11.83 -14.09 -0.88
C PHE A 171 11.57 -14.91 -2.14
N GLU A 172 11.55 -14.30 -3.32
CA GLU A 172 11.33 -15.00 -4.58
C GLU A 172 12.38 -16.12 -4.82
N SER A 173 13.64 -15.89 -4.44
CA SER A 173 14.74 -16.84 -4.61
C SER A 173 14.85 -17.90 -3.52
N ARG A 174 14.10 -17.75 -2.40
CA ARG A 174 14.18 -18.69 -1.28
C ARG A 174 13.33 -19.95 -1.52
N PRO A 175 13.73 -21.12 -0.98
CA PRO A 175 12.97 -22.36 -1.15
C PRO A 175 11.59 -22.26 -0.45
N TRP A 176 10.66 -23.12 -0.85
CA TRP A 176 9.34 -23.20 -0.26
C TRP A 176 9.33 -23.83 1.13
N THR A 177 10.30 -24.71 1.41
CA THR A 177 10.42 -25.46 2.68
C THR A 177 11.88 -25.63 3.07
N GLY A 178 12.13 -26.09 4.29
CA GLY A 178 13.48 -26.28 4.81
C GLY A 178 13.96 -25.07 5.65
N PRO A 179 15.24 -25.09 6.07
CA PRO A 179 15.76 -24.09 7.02
C PRO A 179 15.81 -22.66 6.45
N ASP A 180 15.91 -22.53 5.13
CA ASP A 180 15.99 -21.25 4.43
C ASP A 180 14.63 -20.79 3.85
N ALA A 181 13.54 -21.52 4.12
CA ALA A 181 12.21 -21.15 3.67
C ALA A 181 11.74 -19.84 4.32
N VAL A 182 10.89 -19.11 3.60
CA VAL A 182 10.26 -17.89 4.14
C VAL A 182 9.20 -18.27 5.17
N LEU A 183 9.30 -17.70 6.36
CA LEU A 183 8.37 -17.96 7.45
C LEU A 183 7.29 -16.88 7.55
N PRO A 184 6.08 -17.19 8.05
CA PRO A 184 5.00 -16.20 8.18
C PRO A 184 5.37 -14.94 8.97
N HIS A 185 6.27 -15.01 9.94
CA HIS A 185 6.71 -13.84 10.69
C HIS A 185 7.64 -12.92 9.88
N GLU A 186 8.49 -13.49 9.01
CA GLU A 186 9.33 -12.72 8.08
C GLU A 186 8.46 -11.99 7.06
N TYR A 187 7.43 -12.68 6.55
CA TYR A 187 6.43 -12.05 5.68
C TYR A 187 5.74 -10.85 6.36
N ARG A 188 5.33 -11.00 7.65
CA ARG A 188 4.74 -9.86 8.39
C ARG A 188 5.69 -8.68 8.53
N ALA A 189 6.97 -8.95 8.80
CA ALA A 189 7.99 -7.91 8.85
C ALA A 189 8.10 -7.18 7.50
N MET A 190 8.26 -7.93 6.41
CA MET A 190 8.28 -7.40 5.05
C MET A 190 7.03 -6.57 4.73
N ALA A 191 5.82 -7.07 5.00
CA ALA A 191 4.57 -6.36 4.74
C ALA A 191 4.44 -5.07 5.58
N THR A 192 4.94 -5.09 6.84
CA THR A 192 4.99 -3.91 7.69
C THR A 192 5.89 -2.83 7.10
N GLU A 193 7.03 -3.23 6.55
CA GLU A 193 8.02 -2.33 5.97
C GLU A 193 7.61 -1.87 4.56
N LYS A 194 7.31 -2.79 3.64
CA LYS A 194 6.95 -2.48 2.24
C LYS A 194 5.67 -1.66 2.13
N THR A 195 4.61 -2.08 2.82
CA THR A 195 3.28 -1.49 2.68
C THR A 195 2.89 -0.62 3.87
N GLY A 196 3.19 -1.09 5.09
CA GLY A 196 2.80 -0.42 6.33
C GLY A 196 3.57 0.86 6.60
N SER A 197 4.85 0.93 6.26
CA SER A 197 5.71 2.10 6.51
C SER A 197 5.13 3.39 5.95
N LEU A 198 4.69 3.37 4.69
CA LEU A 198 4.17 4.57 4.03
C LEU A 198 2.74 4.92 4.48
N LEU A 199 1.91 3.95 4.85
CA LEU A 199 0.58 4.21 5.42
C LEU A 199 0.70 4.80 6.83
N GLY A 200 1.61 4.27 7.65
CA GLY A 200 1.93 4.84 8.96
C GLY A 200 2.50 6.25 8.85
N CYS A 201 3.50 6.42 8.00
CA CYS A 201 4.09 7.73 7.72
C CYS A 201 3.05 8.77 7.28
N ALA A 202 2.10 8.38 6.41
CA ALA A 202 1.04 9.27 5.95
C ALA A 202 0.23 9.84 7.12
N ALA A 203 -0.30 8.97 7.99
CA ALA A 203 -1.09 9.40 9.14
C ALA A 203 -0.25 10.23 10.13
N ALA A 204 0.98 9.81 10.40
CA ALA A 204 1.90 10.51 11.31
C ALA A 204 2.34 11.88 10.78
N LEU A 205 2.59 12.02 9.47
CA LEU A 205 2.94 13.32 8.87
C LEU A 205 1.82 14.34 9.04
N GLY A 206 0.56 13.93 8.89
CA GLY A 206 -0.57 14.79 9.17
C GLY A 206 -0.51 15.37 10.59
N ALA A 207 -0.32 14.51 11.59
CA ALA A 207 -0.22 14.92 12.99
C ALA A 207 1.01 15.82 13.26
N VAL A 208 2.18 15.47 12.71
CA VAL A 208 3.40 16.27 12.85
C VAL A 208 3.20 17.69 12.29
N LEU A 209 2.60 17.78 11.10
CA LEU A 209 2.36 19.06 10.43
C LEU A 209 1.30 19.90 11.15
N ALA A 210 0.38 19.27 11.88
CA ALA A 210 -0.58 19.92 12.78
C ALA A 210 0.06 20.34 14.13
N GLY A 211 1.34 20.01 14.38
CA GLY A 211 2.03 20.35 15.63
C GLY A 211 1.67 19.43 16.81
N ALA A 212 1.16 18.25 16.56
CA ALA A 212 0.78 17.29 17.59
C ALA A 212 1.98 16.77 18.41
N PRO A 213 1.74 16.31 19.66
CA PRO A 213 2.73 15.59 20.44
C PRO A 213 3.26 14.35 19.69
N ALA A 214 4.54 14.01 19.92
CA ALA A 214 5.17 12.83 19.29
C ALA A 214 4.37 11.54 19.56
N ALA A 215 3.83 11.36 20.77
CA ALA A 215 3.03 10.19 21.14
C ALA A 215 1.80 9.99 20.22
N THR A 216 1.12 11.08 19.85
CA THR A 216 -0.03 11.05 18.92
C THR A 216 0.43 10.65 17.51
N ALA A 217 1.50 11.26 17.01
CA ALA A 217 2.06 10.92 15.71
C ALA A 217 2.54 9.45 15.66
N ASP A 218 3.17 8.95 16.74
CA ASP A 218 3.63 7.57 16.84
C ASP A 218 2.46 6.57 16.93
N ALA A 219 1.36 6.92 17.57
CA ALA A 219 0.17 6.08 17.61
C ALA A 219 -0.49 5.95 16.22
N LEU A 220 -0.58 7.07 15.49
CA LEU A 220 -1.07 7.11 14.12
C LEU A 220 -0.15 6.33 13.16
N ASP A 221 1.18 6.43 13.33
CA ASP A 221 2.15 5.60 12.58
C ASP A 221 1.90 4.11 12.81
N ARG A 222 1.82 3.67 14.07
CA ARG A 222 1.55 2.26 14.39
C ARG A 222 0.22 1.80 13.82
N ALA A 223 -0.83 2.59 13.93
CA ALA A 223 -2.14 2.27 13.36
C ALA A 223 -2.05 2.08 11.84
N GLY A 224 -1.37 2.97 11.14
CA GLY A 224 -1.15 2.88 9.69
C GLY A 224 -0.28 1.69 9.28
N ARG A 225 0.74 1.33 10.06
CA ARG A 225 1.55 0.11 9.83
C ARG A 225 0.70 -1.16 9.93
N HIS A 226 -0.11 -1.29 10.96
CA HIS A 226 -1.06 -2.40 11.06
C HIS A 226 -2.07 -2.43 9.91
N LEU A 227 -2.58 -1.28 9.51
CA LEU A 227 -3.47 -1.18 8.35
C LEU A 227 -2.77 -1.68 7.08
N GLY A 228 -1.46 -1.40 6.92
CA GLY A 228 -0.66 -1.86 5.78
C GLY A 228 -0.54 -3.38 5.70
N VAL A 229 -0.30 -4.05 6.82
CA VAL A 229 -0.27 -5.53 6.85
C VAL A 229 -1.64 -6.13 6.54
N ALA A 230 -2.71 -5.56 7.11
CA ALA A 230 -4.07 -6.01 6.78
C ALA A 230 -4.39 -5.83 5.29
N PHE A 231 -3.96 -4.71 4.71
CA PHE A 231 -4.13 -4.41 3.29
C PHE A 231 -3.37 -5.41 2.41
N GLN A 232 -2.12 -5.72 2.76
CA GLN A 232 -1.31 -6.69 2.03
C GLN A 232 -1.91 -8.10 2.10
N ALA A 233 -2.39 -8.51 3.28
CA ALA A 233 -3.07 -9.79 3.45
C ALA A 233 -4.31 -9.93 2.54
N VAL A 234 -5.07 -8.84 2.36
CA VAL A 234 -6.20 -8.82 1.42
C VAL A 234 -5.76 -8.82 -0.03
N ASP A 235 -4.72 -8.07 -0.37
CA ASP A 235 -4.17 -8.10 -1.74
C ASP A 235 -3.67 -9.53 -2.10
N ASP A 236 -3.08 -10.27 -1.17
CA ASP A 236 -2.70 -11.68 -1.37
C ASP A 236 -3.91 -12.61 -1.58
N LEU A 237 -5.02 -12.37 -0.86
CA LEU A 237 -6.27 -13.11 -1.14
C LEU A 237 -6.78 -12.83 -2.56
N LEU A 238 -6.74 -11.57 -2.98
CA LEU A 238 -7.15 -11.16 -4.31
C LEU A 238 -6.20 -11.68 -5.40
N GLY A 239 -4.92 -11.82 -5.12
CA GLY A 239 -3.92 -12.40 -6.02
C GLY A 239 -4.17 -13.88 -6.33
N ILE A 240 -4.86 -14.60 -5.43
CA ILE A 240 -5.22 -16.01 -5.63
C ILE A 240 -6.67 -16.18 -6.10
N TRP A 241 -7.65 -15.52 -5.43
CA TRP A 241 -9.08 -15.74 -5.65
C TRP A 241 -9.85 -14.52 -6.17
N GLY A 242 -9.15 -13.42 -6.49
CA GLY A 242 -9.81 -12.19 -6.91
C GLY A 242 -10.46 -12.31 -8.28
N ASP A 243 -11.62 -11.62 -8.44
CA ASP A 243 -12.27 -11.48 -9.74
C ASP A 243 -11.41 -10.60 -10.67
N PRO A 244 -11.04 -11.08 -11.88
CA PRO A 244 -10.31 -10.29 -12.86
C PRO A 244 -11.01 -8.97 -13.25
N GLN A 245 -12.32 -8.92 -13.18
CA GLN A 245 -13.08 -7.70 -13.46
C GLN A 245 -12.83 -6.62 -12.40
N VAL A 246 -12.56 -7.03 -11.16
CA VAL A 246 -12.28 -6.13 -10.02
C VAL A 246 -10.80 -5.83 -9.90
N THR A 247 -9.95 -6.87 -10.00
CA THR A 247 -8.51 -6.76 -9.76
C THR A 247 -7.74 -6.25 -10.98
N GLY A 248 -8.25 -6.49 -12.19
CA GLY A 248 -7.55 -6.23 -13.44
C GLY A 248 -6.41 -7.23 -13.72
N LYS A 249 -6.24 -8.27 -12.89
CA LYS A 249 -5.23 -9.33 -13.04
C LYS A 249 -5.91 -10.67 -13.28
N PRO A 250 -5.25 -11.64 -13.96
CA PRO A 250 -5.77 -13.01 -14.07
C PRO A 250 -5.99 -13.65 -12.69
N VAL A 251 -6.97 -14.54 -12.58
CA VAL A 251 -7.12 -15.39 -11.38
C VAL A 251 -5.83 -16.17 -11.14
N HIS A 252 -5.48 -16.41 -9.89
CA HIS A 252 -4.25 -17.09 -9.48
C HIS A 252 -2.95 -16.40 -9.92
N SER A 253 -2.97 -15.07 -10.14
CA SER A 253 -1.80 -14.31 -10.61
C SER A 253 -0.55 -14.52 -9.75
N ASP A 254 -0.71 -14.60 -8.42
CA ASP A 254 0.39 -14.76 -7.48
C ASP A 254 0.95 -16.18 -7.47
N LEU A 255 0.08 -17.19 -7.61
CA LEU A 255 0.50 -18.59 -7.77
C LEU A 255 1.24 -18.80 -9.10
N ARG A 256 0.79 -18.16 -10.18
CA ARG A 256 1.44 -18.19 -11.50
C ARG A 256 2.86 -17.62 -11.46
N ARG A 257 3.10 -16.64 -10.61
CA ARG A 257 4.41 -15.99 -10.39
C ARG A 257 5.21 -16.66 -9.27
N LEU A 258 4.70 -17.73 -8.67
CA LEU A 258 5.31 -18.40 -7.52
C LEU A 258 5.64 -17.46 -6.35
N LYS A 259 4.80 -16.39 -6.15
CA LYS A 259 5.02 -15.43 -5.07
C LYS A 259 4.83 -16.06 -3.69
N LYS A 260 5.71 -15.71 -2.75
CA LYS A 260 5.68 -16.16 -1.36
C LYS A 260 4.64 -15.35 -0.57
N THR A 261 3.33 -15.55 -0.86
CA THR A 261 2.23 -14.83 -0.23
C THR A 261 1.77 -15.47 1.07
N PHE A 262 1.16 -14.69 1.96
CA PHE A 262 0.77 -15.16 3.29
C PHE A 262 -0.13 -16.41 3.28
N PRO A 263 -1.15 -16.55 2.40
CA PRO A 263 -2.00 -17.74 2.36
C PRO A 263 -1.20 -19.03 2.12
N VAL A 264 -0.21 -18.97 1.23
CA VAL A 264 0.66 -20.11 0.90
C VAL A 264 1.60 -20.42 2.05
N LEU A 265 2.28 -19.40 2.60
CA LEU A 265 3.22 -19.55 3.71
C LEU A 265 2.55 -20.10 4.97
N ALA A 266 1.33 -19.63 5.27
CA ALA A 266 0.55 -20.13 6.41
C ALA A 266 0.22 -21.61 6.28
N VAL A 267 -0.07 -22.10 5.06
CA VAL A 267 -0.31 -23.52 4.77
C VAL A 267 0.96 -24.33 4.93
N LEU A 268 2.06 -23.90 4.34
CA LEU A 268 3.32 -24.63 4.42
C LEU A 268 3.82 -24.76 5.87
N ALA A 269 3.49 -23.79 6.73
CA ALA A 269 3.86 -23.79 8.15
C ALA A 269 2.88 -24.58 9.05
N CYS A 270 1.66 -24.96 8.59
CA CYS A 270 0.62 -25.49 9.47
C CYS A 270 0.67 -27.03 9.71
N GLY A 271 1.50 -27.77 9.00
CA GLY A 271 1.62 -29.24 9.11
C GLY A 271 0.43 -30.04 8.57
N HIS A 272 -0.53 -29.42 7.88
CA HIS A 272 -1.68 -30.11 7.29
C HIS A 272 -1.23 -31.03 6.14
N PRO A 273 -1.89 -32.21 5.91
CA PRO A 273 -1.53 -33.11 4.83
C PRO A 273 -1.55 -32.48 3.43
N ALA A 274 -2.43 -31.51 3.17
CA ALA A 274 -2.47 -30.76 1.93
C ALA A 274 -1.21 -29.87 1.72
N ALA A 275 -0.52 -29.48 2.79
CA ALA A 275 0.72 -28.69 2.70
C ALA A 275 1.81 -29.44 1.93
N ARG A 276 1.98 -30.74 2.17
CA ARG A 276 2.97 -31.57 1.44
C ARG A 276 2.65 -31.66 -0.05
N ARG A 277 1.36 -31.74 -0.40
CA ARG A 277 0.93 -31.78 -1.81
C ARG A 277 1.15 -30.44 -2.49
N LEU A 278 0.89 -29.35 -1.76
CA LEU A 278 1.15 -27.99 -2.23
C LEU A 278 2.65 -27.76 -2.42
N GLU A 279 3.48 -28.16 -1.44
CA GLU A 279 4.94 -28.09 -1.52
C GLU A 279 5.48 -28.79 -2.75
N ALA A 280 5.08 -30.05 -2.98
CA ALA A 280 5.52 -30.82 -4.13
C ALA A 280 5.15 -30.13 -5.46
N LEU A 281 3.96 -29.55 -5.54
CA LEU A 281 3.49 -28.83 -6.72
C LEU A 281 4.29 -27.55 -6.98
N LEU A 282 4.52 -26.74 -5.94
CA LEU A 282 5.25 -25.46 -6.04
C LEU A 282 6.74 -25.69 -6.30
N THR A 283 7.37 -26.67 -5.62
CA THR A 283 8.79 -27.01 -5.83
C THR A 283 9.02 -27.57 -7.23
N GLY A 284 8.12 -28.41 -7.73
CA GLY A 284 8.20 -28.92 -9.09
C GLY A 284 8.13 -27.83 -10.16
N ALA A 285 7.29 -26.81 -9.94
CA ALA A 285 7.19 -25.66 -10.84
C ALA A 285 8.40 -24.72 -10.75
N ASP A 286 8.98 -24.57 -9.57
CA ASP A 286 10.12 -23.67 -9.31
C ASP A 286 11.45 -24.23 -9.92
N THR A 287 11.55 -25.56 -9.98
CA THR A 287 12.75 -26.27 -10.47
C THR A 287 12.61 -26.83 -11.88
N GLY A 288 11.40 -26.83 -12.44
CA GLY A 288 11.09 -27.36 -13.75
C GLY A 288 11.09 -26.34 -14.87
N ASP A 289 11.24 -26.80 -16.11
CA ASP A 289 11.14 -25.95 -17.31
C ASP A 289 9.69 -25.55 -17.64
N ASP A 290 8.69 -26.12 -16.94
CA ASP A 290 7.26 -25.87 -17.16
C ASP A 290 6.61 -25.10 -16.00
N PRO A 291 6.14 -23.87 -16.22
CA PRO A 291 5.31 -23.17 -15.23
C PRO A 291 4.01 -23.95 -14.99
N LEU A 292 3.39 -23.73 -13.81
CA LEU A 292 2.08 -24.33 -13.52
C LEU A 292 1.07 -23.99 -14.61
N ASP A 293 0.50 -25.04 -15.23
CA ASP A 293 -0.63 -24.89 -16.14
C ASP A 293 -1.91 -24.47 -15.37
N GLU A 294 -2.98 -24.17 -16.08
CA GLU A 294 -4.27 -23.75 -15.47
C GLU A 294 -4.85 -24.80 -14.51
N ALA A 295 -4.58 -26.10 -14.73
CA ALA A 295 -5.03 -27.16 -13.84
C ALA A 295 -4.18 -27.19 -12.56
N GLY A 296 -2.87 -27.04 -12.68
CA GLY A 296 -1.94 -26.92 -11.56
C GLY A 296 -2.22 -25.71 -10.69
N LEU A 297 -2.49 -24.54 -11.30
CA LEU A 297 -2.86 -23.31 -10.58
C LEU A 297 -4.15 -23.48 -9.77
N ARG A 298 -5.20 -24.05 -10.38
CA ARG A 298 -6.45 -24.38 -9.67
C ARG A 298 -6.19 -25.34 -8.52
N ARG A 299 -5.39 -26.37 -8.77
CA ARG A 299 -5.07 -27.36 -7.74
C ARG A 299 -4.29 -26.75 -6.58
N ALA A 300 -3.34 -25.84 -6.85
CA ALA A 300 -2.63 -25.12 -5.81
C ALA A 300 -3.59 -24.26 -4.96
N ALA A 301 -4.48 -23.49 -5.61
CA ALA A 301 -5.48 -22.68 -4.91
C ALA A 301 -6.44 -23.52 -4.03
N GLU A 302 -6.90 -24.68 -4.54
CA GLU A 302 -7.71 -25.65 -3.76
C GLU A 302 -6.95 -26.20 -2.54
N LEU A 303 -5.68 -26.56 -2.69
CA LEU A 303 -4.85 -27.05 -1.59
C LEU A 303 -4.61 -25.98 -0.52
N VAL A 304 -4.42 -24.71 -0.93
CA VAL A 304 -4.32 -23.60 -0.01
C VAL A 304 -5.62 -23.41 0.78
N ASP A 305 -6.77 -23.51 0.12
CA ASP A 305 -8.08 -23.38 0.80
C ASP A 305 -8.38 -24.59 1.70
N GLU A 306 -8.15 -25.84 1.22
CA GLU A 306 -8.29 -27.11 1.96
C GLU A 306 -7.51 -27.09 3.29
N ALA A 307 -6.27 -26.57 3.27
CA ALA A 307 -5.42 -26.45 4.45
C ALA A 307 -5.73 -25.22 5.32
N GLY A 308 -6.71 -24.40 4.93
CA GLY A 308 -7.17 -23.25 5.69
C GLY A 308 -6.35 -21.96 5.50
N GLY A 309 -5.53 -21.87 4.45
CA GLY A 309 -4.71 -20.69 4.16
C GLY A 309 -5.54 -19.43 3.93
N ARG A 310 -6.65 -19.54 3.21
CA ARG A 310 -7.61 -18.44 3.02
C ARG A 310 -8.14 -17.93 4.36
N ARG A 311 -8.58 -18.86 5.24
CA ARG A 311 -9.10 -18.52 6.57
C ARG A 311 -8.03 -17.88 7.46
N ALA A 312 -6.80 -18.41 7.45
CA ALA A 312 -5.69 -17.87 8.20
C ALA A 312 -5.40 -16.42 7.79
N THR A 313 -5.40 -16.14 6.48
CA THR A 313 -5.15 -14.79 5.95
C THR A 313 -6.27 -13.80 6.31
N VAL A 314 -7.53 -14.21 6.26
CA VAL A 314 -8.66 -13.38 6.74
C VAL A 314 -8.52 -13.09 8.25
N THR A 315 -8.08 -14.08 9.04
CA THR A 315 -7.84 -13.89 10.47
C THR A 315 -6.71 -12.91 10.71
N GLU A 316 -5.60 -13.05 10.00
CA GLU A 316 -4.45 -12.13 10.03
C GLU A 316 -4.89 -10.67 9.75
N ALA A 317 -5.61 -10.46 8.65
CA ALA A 317 -6.13 -9.13 8.31
C ALA A 317 -6.99 -8.54 9.44
N ARG A 318 -7.91 -9.34 10.00
CA ARG A 318 -8.79 -8.91 11.10
C ARG A 318 -8.03 -8.59 12.39
N GLU A 319 -6.98 -9.33 12.70
CA GLU A 319 -6.12 -9.08 13.88
C GLU A 319 -5.39 -7.76 13.73
N HIS A 320 -4.82 -7.50 12.57
CA HIS A 320 -4.17 -6.23 12.29
C HIS A 320 -5.15 -5.05 12.27
N LEU A 321 -6.38 -5.20 11.79
CA LEU A 321 -7.42 -4.15 11.90
C LEU A 321 -7.78 -3.86 13.35
N ARG A 322 -7.87 -4.89 14.22
CA ARG A 322 -8.10 -4.70 15.66
C ARG A 322 -6.92 -3.96 16.31
N ALA A 323 -5.69 -4.34 15.98
CA ALA A 323 -4.49 -3.68 16.47
C ALA A 323 -4.40 -2.21 16.02
N ALA A 324 -4.74 -1.92 14.75
CA ALA A 324 -4.81 -0.54 14.26
C ALA A 324 -5.79 0.32 15.08
N ARG A 325 -6.99 -0.21 15.38
CA ARG A 325 -7.98 0.47 16.24
C ARG A 325 -7.44 0.70 17.65
N ALA A 326 -6.83 -0.32 18.26
CA ALA A 326 -6.27 -0.23 19.61
C ALA A 326 -5.16 0.85 19.70
N CYS A 327 -4.37 1.07 18.65
CA CYS A 327 -3.40 2.16 18.61
C CYS A 327 -4.08 3.54 18.69
N LEU A 328 -5.25 3.71 18.07
CA LEU A 328 -6.01 4.96 18.09
C LEU A 328 -6.73 5.19 19.44
N ASP A 329 -7.10 4.11 20.15
CA ASP A 329 -7.74 4.19 21.46
C ASP A 329 -6.75 4.61 22.57
N GLY A 330 -5.45 4.44 22.34
CA GLY A 330 -4.38 4.76 23.30
C GLY A 330 -3.99 6.24 23.38
N VAL A 331 -4.57 7.11 22.55
CA VAL A 331 -4.24 8.54 22.48
C VAL A 331 -5.49 9.40 22.34
N GLU A 332 -5.40 10.64 22.83
CA GLU A 332 -6.47 11.61 22.66
C GLU A 332 -6.51 12.12 21.21
N LEU A 333 -7.62 11.93 20.52
CA LEU A 333 -7.87 12.33 19.15
C LEU A 333 -9.18 13.12 19.04
N HIS A 334 -9.24 14.03 18.08
CA HIS A 334 -10.47 14.75 17.77
C HIS A 334 -11.55 13.75 17.29
N GLU A 335 -12.72 13.75 17.95
CA GLU A 335 -13.72 12.71 17.83
C GLU A 335 -14.24 12.50 16.39
N GLY A 336 -14.50 13.57 15.65
CA GLY A 336 -14.98 13.48 14.26
C GLY A 336 -13.99 12.78 13.34
N ALA A 337 -12.72 13.20 13.37
CA ALA A 337 -11.67 12.63 12.53
C ALA A 337 -11.29 11.20 12.96
N ARG A 338 -11.30 10.92 14.29
CA ARG A 338 -11.16 9.55 14.80
C ARG A 338 -12.25 8.64 14.23
N GLY A 339 -13.49 9.11 14.19
CA GLY A 339 -14.59 8.41 13.57
C GLY A 339 -14.38 8.15 12.08
N ASP A 340 -13.92 9.14 11.32
CA ASP A 340 -13.60 8.99 9.90
C ASP A 340 -12.47 7.96 9.68
N LEU A 341 -11.41 7.96 10.49
CA LEU A 341 -10.36 6.95 10.47
C LEU A 341 -10.93 5.54 10.73
N LEU A 342 -11.78 5.39 11.76
CA LEU A 342 -12.41 4.12 12.10
C LEU A 342 -13.37 3.61 11.00
N THR A 343 -13.95 4.51 10.20
CA THR A 343 -14.77 4.17 9.02
C THR A 343 -13.90 3.71 7.84
N LEU A 344 -12.75 4.34 7.63
CA LEU A 344 -11.84 3.95 6.54
C LEU A 344 -11.15 2.61 6.78
N ILE A 345 -10.77 2.29 8.02
CA ILE A 345 -10.01 1.08 8.38
C ILE A 345 -10.67 -0.20 7.80
N PRO A 346 -11.93 -0.55 8.08
CA PRO A 346 -12.55 -1.73 7.50
C PRO A 346 -12.77 -1.62 5.98
N PHE A 347 -13.16 -0.44 5.48
CA PHE A 347 -13.42 -0.23 4.05
C PHE A 347 -12.22 -0.53 3.15
N LEU A 348 -11.00 -0.34 3.66
CA LEU A 348 -9.78 -0.59 2.90
C LEU A 348 -9.49 -2.08 2.74
N VAL A 349 -10.04 -2.91 3.60
CA VAL A 349 -9.84 -4.36 3.66
C VAL A 349 -11.07 -5.12 3.13
N ASP A 350 -12.27 -4.53 3.18
CA ASP A 350 -13.51 -5.12 2.65
C ASP A 350 -13.56 -5.08 1.12
N ARG A 351 -12.57 -5.72 0.47
CA ARG A 351 -12.48 -5.88 -1.00
C ARG A 351 -12.88 -7.28 -1.46
N THR A 352 -13.21 -8.16 -0.53
CA THR A 352 -13.46 -9.59 -0.78
C THR A 352 -14.93 -9.94 -0.94
N GLY A 353 -15.82 -8.94 -1.06
CA GLY A 353 -17.25 -9.12 -1.31
C GLY A 353 -17.60 -9.01 -2.78
#